data_aedc1d5833b31542b0e836d7ec95632e
#
_entry.id   aedc1d5833b31542b0e836d7ec95632e
#
_cell.length_a   1.000
_cell.length_b   1.000
_cell.length_c   1.000
_cell.angle_alpha   90.00
_cell.angle_beta   90.00
_cell.angle_gamma   90.00
#
_symmetry.space_group_name_H-M   'P 1'
#
loop_
_entity.id
_entity.type
_entity.pdbx_description
1 polymer ?
#
loop_
_entity_poly.entity_id
_entity_poly.type
_entity_poly.pdbx_seq_one_letter_code
_entity_poly.pdbx_strand_id
1 'polypeptide(L)'
;MTRNSPSKDLIVVSAVCVYDDAGRLLTVRKRGTDKFMHPGGKPEPGETAAETASRELAEEVGIDVDPADLKPLGSWLAVAANEAATDIEATVFTAPGTWDAHPSAEIAEIRWLDLTAELPDDLAPLLTDHVLPLLAKK
;
A
#
# COMPACT_ATOMS: atom_id res chain seq x y z
N MET A 1 -23.71 -6.02 23.86
CA MET A 1 -23.65 -6.44 23.13
C MET A 1 -22.64 -6.92 22.61
N THR A 2 -22.40 -7.47 22.28
CA THR A 2 -21.39 -7.98 21.92
C THR A 2 -21.26 -8.16 20.63
N ARG A 3 -20.66 -8.07 20.03
CA ARG A 3 -20.50 -8.18 18.95
C ARG A 3 -19.79 -9.16 18.64
N ASN A 4 -19.65 -9.73 18.14
CA ASN A 4 -18.97 -10.66 17.93
C ASN A 4 -18.78 -11.03 16.66
N SER A 5 -18.18 -10.75 15.91
CA SER A 5 -17.92 -11.18 14.78
C SER A 5 -16.69 -11.75 14.65
N PRO A 6 -16.55 -12.74 15.05
CA PRO A 6 -15.33 -13.33 15.20
C PRO A 6 -14.75 -13.94 14.03
N SER A 7 -15.41 -13.93 12.94
CA SER A 7 -14.90 -14.70 11.85
C SER A 7 -13.80 -14.01 11.09
N LYS A 8 -13.53 -12.74 11.31
CA LYS A 8 -12.49 -12.04 10.58
C LYS A 8 -11.58 -11.27 11.49
N ASP A 9 -10.31 -11.29 11.17
CA ASP A 9 -9.34 -10.44 11.84
C ASP A 9 -9.28 -9.09 11.11
N LEU A 10 -8.91 -8.06 11.83
CA LEU A 10 -8.73 -6.75 11.27
C LEU A 10 -7.30 -6.31 11.52
N ILE A 11 -6.61 -5.94 10.45
CA ILE A 11 -5.25 -5.45 10.52
C ILE A 11 -5.23 -4.01 10.07
N VAL A 12 -4.59 -3.13 10.85
CA VAL A 12 -4.45 -1.73 10.49
C VAL A 12 -3.12 -1.56 9.77
N VAL A 13 -3.14 -0.88 8.61
CA VAL A 13 -1.93 -0.68 7.83
C VAL A 13 -1.89 0.74 7.27
N SER A 14 -0.70 1.20 6.93
CA SER A 14 -0.50 2.41 6.14
C SER A 14 0.10 2.02 4.80
N ALA A 15 -0.31 2.68 3.74
CA ALA A 15 0.15 2.38 2.39
C ALA A 15 0.44 3.68 1.65
N VAL A 16 1.28 3.63 0.63
CA VAL A 16 1.72 4.85 -0.06
C VAL A 16 1.63 4.68 -1.57
N CYS A 17 1.06 5.68 -2.23
CA CYS A 17 1.12 5.79 -3.67
C CYS A 17 2.41 6.53 -4.04
N VAL A 18 3.29 5.87 -4.76
CA VAL A 18 4.58 6.41 -5.18
C VAL A 18 4.64 6.33 -6.69
N TYR A 19 5.11 7.38 -7.34
CA TYR A 19 5.15 7.44 -8.80
C TYR A 19 6.57 7.60 -9.29
N ASP A 20 6.85 7.05 -10.48
CA ASP A 20 8.12 7.31 -11.17
C ASP A 20 7.93 8.50 -12.11
N ASP A 21 8.99 8.85 -12.85
CA ASP A 21 8.96 10.01 -13.72
C ASP A 21 8.10 9.78 -14.97
N ALA A 22 7.64 8.58 -15.22
CA ALA A 22 6.68 8.27 -16.28
C ALA A 22 5.25 8.24 -15.78
N GLY A 23 5.02 8.53 -14.50
CA GLY A 23 3.68 8.53 -13.92
C GLY A 23 3.16 7.14 -13.58
N ARG A 24 4.03 6.14 -13.52
CA ARG A 24 3.62 4.78 -13.17
C ARG A 24 3.60 4.63 -11.65
N LEU A 25 2.69 3.81 -11.16
CA LEU A 25 2.47 3.61 -9.74
C LEU A 25 3.29 2.43 -9.23
N LEU A 26 4.02 2.63 -8.14
CA LEU A 26 4.82 1.57 -7.55
C LEU A 26 3.94 0.53 -6.89
N THR A 27 4.17 -0.74 -7.23
CA THR A 27 3.59 -1.85 -6.51
C THR A 27 4.70 -2.81 -6.09
N VAL A 28 4.47 -3.54 -5.01
CA VAL A 28 5.45 -4.48 -4.44
C VAL A 28 4.77 -5.82 -4.19
N ARG A 29 5.57 -6.88 -4.26
CA ARG A 29 5.11 -8.22 -3.92
C ARG A 29 6.03 -8.78 -2.86
N LYS A 30 5.45 -9.19 -1.75
CA LYS A 30 6.23 -9.78 -0.67
C LYS A 30 6.65 -11.20 -1.04
N ARG A 31 7.80 -11.61 -0.50
CA ARG A 31 8.34 -12.93 -0.72
C ARG A 31 7.33 -13.98 -0.27
N GLY A 32 7.08 -14.96 -1.09
CA GLY A 32 6.13 -16.02 -0.77
C GLY A 32 4.66 -15.69 -1.00
N THR A 33 4.35 -14.55 -1.62
CA THR A 33 2.98 -14.17 -1.90
C THR A 33 2.78 -13.97 -3.41
N ASP A 34 1.52 -13.89 -3.83
CA ASP A 34 1.17 -13.79 -5.24
C ASP A 34 0.69 -12.42 -5.67
N LYS A 35 0.28 -11.56 -4.74
CA LYS A 35 -0.39 -10.31 -5.10
C LYS A 35 0.55 -9.12 -4.95
N PHE A 36 0.43 -8.20 -5.90
CA PHE A 36 1.13 -6.90 -5.82
C PHE A 36 0.24 -5.91 -5.09
N MET A 37 0.84 -5.09 -4.26
CA MET A 37 0.13 -4.15 -3.42
C MET A 37 0.96 -2.87 -3.28
N HIS A 38 0.40 -1.87 -2.61
CA HIS A 38 1.17 -0.69 -2.26
C HIS A 38 2.31 -1.05 -1.32
N PRO A 39 3.43 -0.34 -1.36
CA PRO A 39 4.38 -0.42 -0.24
C PRO A 39 3.72 0.11 1.01
N GLY A 40 4.03 -0.48 2.15
CA GLY A 40 3.45 -0.09 3.43
C GLY A 40 3.48 -1.22 4.43
N GLY A 41 2.84 -1.01 5.56
CA GLY A 41 2.81 -2.03 6.60
C GLY A 41 2.10 -1.59 7.85
N LYS A 42 2.33 -2.32 8.93
CA LYS A 42 1.64 -2.15 10.20
C LYS A 42 2.38 -1.13 11.07
N PRO A 43 1.64 -0.36 11.88
CA PRO A 43 2.31 0.59 12.77
C PRO A 43 3.02 -0.13 13.91
N GLU A 44 4.11 0.47 14.33
CA GLU A 44 4.76 0.09 15.57
C GLU A 44 4.19 0.93 16.70
N PRO A 45 4.36 0.52 17.96
CA PRO A 45 3.78 1.26 19.07
C PRO A 45 4.20 2.73 19.05
N GLY A 46 3.21 3.60 19.17
CA GLY A 46 3.47 5.03 19.19
C GLY A 46 3.61 5.71 17.85
N GLU A 47 3.56 4.96 16.74
CA GLU A 47 3.68 5.58 15.43
C GLU A 47 2.35 6.13 14.96
N THR A 48 2.39 7.29 14.31
CA THR A 48 1.25 7.77 13.54
C THR A 48 1.20 7.02 12.22
N ALA A 49 0.08 7.11 11.50
CA ALA A 49 -0.03 6.46 10.21
C ALA A 49 1.02 6.96 9.22
N ALA A 50 1.31 8.26 9.21
CA ALA A 50 2.32 8.82 8.32
C ALA A 50 3.73 8.35 8.68
N GLU A 51 4.01 8.20 9.97
CA GLU A 51 5.31 7.68 10.42
C GLU A 51 5.48 6.23 10.00
N THR A 52 4.42 5.43 10.11
CA THR A 52 4.46 4.04 9.65
C THR A 52 4.72 3.99 8.15
N ALA A 53 4.02 4.81 7.39
CA ALA A 53 4.17 4.84 5.93
C ALA A 53 5.60 5.20 5.55
N SER A 54 6.16 6.21 6.18
CA SER A 54 7.53 6.65 5.89
C SER A 54 8.56 5.58 6.24
N ARG A 55 8.41 4.94 7.39
CA ARG A 55 9.33 3.89 7.82
C ARG A 55 9.28 2.70 6.86
N GLU A 56 8.08 2.27 6.48
CA GLU A 56 7.94 1.12 5.61
C GLU A 56 8.49 1.40 4.21
N LEU A 57 8.33 2.62 3.69
CA LEU A 57 8.92 2.96 2.41
C LEU A 57 10.44 2.82 2.44
N ALA A 58 11.06 3.28 3.52
CA ALA A 58 12.51 3.16 3.63
C ALA A 58 12.94 1.71 3.71
N GLU A 59 12.22 0.90 4.48
CA GLU A 59 12.58 -0.50 4.69
C GLU A 59 12.34 -1.34 3.43
N GLU A 60 11.23 -1.13 2.76
CA GLU A 60 10.81 -2.02 1.67
C GLU A 60 11.43 -1.64 0.35
N VAL A 61 11.55 -0.36 0.04
CA VAL A 61 11.96 0.08 -1.29
C VAL A 61 13.03 1.17 -1.30
N GLY A 62 13.57 1.50 -0.14
CA GLY A 62 14.70 2.43 -0.07
C GLY A 62 14.36 3.89 -0.33
N ILE A 63 13.11 4.28 -0.12
CA ILE A 63 12.68 5.65 -0.35
C ILE A 63 12.61 6.39 0.98
N ASP A 64 13.32 7.51 1.09
CA ASP A 64 13.29 8.36 2.27
C ASP A 64 12.39 9.53 2.03
N VAL A 65 11.25 9.58 2.70
CA VAL A 65 10.31 10.68 2.62
C VAL A 65 9.96 11.11 4.04
N ASP A 66 9.93 12.40 4.29
CA ASP A 66 9.54 12.91 5.59
C ASP A 66 8.05 12.61 5.80
N PRO A 67 7.66 12.06 6.95
CA PRO A 67 6.24 11.81 7.21
C PRO A 67 5.36 13.04 7.01
N ALA A 68 5.87 14.22 7.30
CA ALA A 68 5.13 15.47 7.14
C ALA A 68 4.84 15.81 5.68
N ASP A 69 5.59 15.22 4.75
CA ASP A 69 5.40 15.47 3.33
C ASP A 69 4.42 14.51 2.68
N LEU A 70 4.00 13.46 3.39
CA LEU A 70 3.02 12.52 2.88
C LEU A 70 1.63 13.14 2.96
N LYS A 71 0.87 13.06 1.87
CA LYS A 71 -0.47 13.63 1.82
C LYS A 71 -1.50 12.53 1.91
N PRO A 72 -2.47 12.62 2.82
CA PRO A 72 -3.51 11.59 2.92
C PRO A 72 -4.35 11.55 1.66
N LEU A 73 -4.55 10.36 1.12
CA LEU A 73 -5.46 10.15 0.01
C LEU A 73 -6.82 9.68 0.52
N GLY A 74 -6.83 8.85 1.53
CA GLY A 74 -8.06 8.34 2.13
C GLY A 74 -7.80 7.11 2.98
N SER A 75 -8.86 6.60 3.58
CA SER A 75 -8.81 5.37 4.37
C SER A 75 -9.94 4.46 3.94
N TRP A 76 -9.66 3.17 3.86
CA TRP A 76 -10.64 2.19 3.40
C TRP A 76 -10.52 0.90 4.17
N LEU A 77 -11.64 0.17 4.22
CA LEU A 77 -11.66 -1.19 4.71
C LEU A 77 -11.66 -2.10 3.48
N ALA A 78 -10.75 -3.03 3.42
CA ALA A 78 -10.60 -3.90 2.27
C ALA A 78 -10.22 -5.31 2.71
N VAL A 79 -10.38 -6.27 1.81
CA VAL A 79 -9.93 -7.63 2.06
C VAL A 79 -8.41 -7.68 1.94
N ALA A 80 -7.76 -8.36 2.87
CA ALA A 80 -6.31 -8.52 2.83
C ALA A 80 -5.91 -9.36 1.63
N ALA A 81 -4.83 -8.95 0.96
CA ALA A 81 -4.43 -9.56 -0.30
C ALA A 81 -3.99 -11.00 -0.14
N ASN A 82 -3.26 -11.29 0.91
CA ASN A 82 -2.57 -12.56 1.04
C ASN A 82 -2.91 -13.32 2.32
N GLU A 83 -3.99 -12.96 3.00
CA GLU A 83 -4.37 -13.59 4.26
C GLU A 83 -5.84 -13.89 4.25
N ALA A 84 -6.18 -15.14 4.43
CA ALA A 84 -7.57 -15.58 4.40
C ALA A 84 -8.33 -15.03 5.61
N ALA A 85 -9.62 -14.75 5.42
CA ALA A 85 -10.52 -14.31 6.48
C ALA A 85 -9.99 -13.09 7.26
N THR A 86 -9.30 -12.20 6.56
CA THR A 86 -8.68 -11.04 7.17
C THR A 86 -9.05 -9.79 6.38
N ASP A 87 -9.45 -8.75 7.08
CA ASP A 87 -9.67 -7.43 6.48
C ASP A 87 -8.57 -6.51 6.92
N ILE A 88 -8.32 -5.49 6.11
CA ILE A 88 -7.40 -4.42 6.50
C ILE A 88 -8.15 -3.10 6.57
N GLU A 89 -7.75 -2.28 7.50
CA GLU A 89 -8.13 -0.87 7.54
C GLU A 89 -6.89 -0.10 7.11
N ALA A 90 -6.92 0.45 5.91
CA ALA A 90 -5.74 1.05 5.32
C ALA A 90 -5.87 2.55 5.22
N THR A 91 -4.88 3.27 5.72
CA THR A 91 -4.73 4.70 5.47
C THR A 91 -3.72 4.83 4.35
N VAL A 92 -4.12 5.46 3.24
CA VAL A 92 -3.29 5.57 2.05
C VAL A 92 -2.84 7.01 1.89
N PHE A 93 -1.54 7.17 1.64
CA PHE A 93 -0.93 8.47 1.43
C PHE A 93 -0.38 8.55 0.01
N THR A 94 -0.10 9.75 -0.46
CA THR A 94 0.63 9.99 -1.69
C THR A 94 1.96 10.64 -1.33
N ALA A 95 3.06 10.10 -1.84
CA ALA A 95 4.38 10.72 -1.69
C ALA A 95 4.55 11.79 -2.76
N PRO A 96 5.13 12.94 -2.43
CA PRO A 96 5.30 14.01 -3.41
C PRO A 96 6.43 13.68 -4.39
N GLY A 97 6.30 14.16 -5.61
CA GLY A 97 7.36 14.03 -6.60
C GLY A 97 7.46 12.66 -7.20
N THR A 98 8.61 12.37 -7.75
CA THR A 98 8.87 11.09 -8.41
C THR A 98 10.07 10.43 -7.74
N TRP A 99 10.10 9.10 -7.79
CA TRP A 99 11.05 8.33 -7.01
C TRP A 99 11.58 7.16 -7.82
N ASP A 100 12.73 6.69 -7.43
CA ASP A 100 13.27 5.40 -7.85
C ASP A 100 13.11 4.44 -6.67
N ALA A 101 13.09 3.15 -6.92
CA ALA A 101 12.82 2.18 -5.86
C ALA A 101 13.59 0.89 -6.12
N HIS A 102 13.95 0.21 -5.04
CA HIS A 102 14.65 -1.06 -5.11
C HIS A 102 14.05 -2.03 -4.10
N PRO A 103 13.79 -3.29 -4.46
CA PRO A 103 13.23 -4.25 -3.50
C PRO A 103 14.22 -4.52 -2.39
N SER A 104 13.74 -4.54 -1.15
CA SER A 104 14.55 -4.77 0.02
C SER A 104 13.70 -5.45 1.08
N ALA A 105 14.32 -5.91 2.16
CA ALA A 105 13.63 -6.59 3.26
C ALA A 105 12.80 -7.76 2.72
N GLU A 106 11.52 -7.82 3.01
CA GLU A 106 10.68 -8.94 2.57
C GLU A 106 10.12 -8.76 1.17
N ILE A 107 10.53 -7.75 0.44
CA ILE A 107 9.99 -7.52 -0.90
C ILE A 107 10.77 -8.34 -1.91
N ALA A 108 10.09 -9.24 -2.60
CA ALA A 108 10.71 -10.08 -3.60
C ALA A 108 10.82 -9.37 -4.94
N GLU A 109 9.88 -8.49 -5.23
CA GLU A 109 9.76 -7.92 -6.55
C GLU A 109 9.01 -6.60 -6.50
N ILE A 110 9.41 -5.64 -7.33
CA ILE A 110 8.62 -4.42 -7.52
C ILE A 110 8.13 -4.38 -8.96
N ARG A 111 7.03 -3.68 -9.17
CA ARG A 111 6.49 -3.46 -10.51
C ARG A 111 5.92 -2.06 -10.57
N TRP A 112 6.34 -1.30 -11.58
CA TRP A 112 5.77 0.01 -11.84
C TRP A 112 4.55 -0.18 -12.73
N LEU A 113 3.38 0.16 -12.23
CA LEU A 113 2.11 -0.14 -12.88
C LEU A 113 1.73 1.01 -13.80
N ASP A 114 1.53 0.70 -15.08
CA ASP A 114 1.10 1.70 -16.05
C ASP A 114 -0.42 1.86 -15.92
N LEU A 115 -0.85 3.00 -15.43
CA LEU A 115 -2.26 3.25 -15.16
C LEU A 115 -3.08 3.49 -16.42
N THR A 116 -2.43 3.62 -17.59
CA THR A 116 -3.11 3.83 -18.86
C THR A 116 -3.29 2.53 -19.63
N ALA A 117 -2.66 1.45 -19.18
CA ALA A 117 -2.74 0.15 -19.86
C ALA A 117 -3.76 -0.73 -19.17
N GLU A 118 -4.01 -1.90 -19.74
CA GLU A 118 -4.87 -2.89 -19.12
C GLU A 118 -4.20 -3.35 -17.82
N LEU A 119 -4.98 -3.41 -16.75
CA LEU A 119 -4.41 -3.76 -15.45
C LEU A 119 -4.23 -5.27 -15.33
N PRO A 120 -3.13 -5.71 -14.69
CA PRO A 120 -2.95 -7.15 -14.44
C PRO A 120 -3.97 -7.64 -13.42
N ASP A 121 -4.14 -8.95 -13.34
CA ASP A 121 -5.13 -9.56 -12.46
C ASP A 121 -4.54 -10.01 -11.12
N ASP A 122 -3.29 -9.66 -10.83
CA ASP A 122 -2.64 -10.04 -9.58
C ASP A 122 -2.45 -8.86 -8.62
N LEU A 123 -3.37 -7.92 -8.63
CA LEU A 123 -3.32 -6.77 -7.74
C LEU A 123 -4.18 -6.98 -6.50
N ALA A 124 -3.73 -6.41 -5.38
CA ALA A 124 -4.45 -6.51 -4.12
C ALA A 124 -5.80 -5.79 -4.21
N PRO A 125 -6.81 -6.27 -3.46
CA PRO A 125 -8.15 -5.64 -3.49
C PRO A 125 -8.16 -4.17 -3.12
N LEU A 126 -7.30 -3.71 -2.21
CA LEU A 126 -7.23 -2.29 -1.88
C LEU A 126 -6.95 -1.47 -3.15
N LEU A 127 -6.04 -1.95 -4.01
CA LEU A 127 -5.73 -1.27 -5.26
C LEU A 127 -6.93 -1.30 -6.21
N THR A 128 -7.46 -2.47 -6.49
CA THR A 128 -8.46 -2.61 -7.55
C THR A 128 -9.82 -2.05 -7.16
N ASP A 129 -10.18 -2.16 -5.88
CA ASP A 129 -11.53 -1.80 -5.46
C ASP A 129 -11.66 -0.37 -4.99
N HIS A 130 -10.58 0.22 -4.52
CA HIS A 130 -10.64 1.54 -3.86
C HIS A 130 -9.72 2.58 -4.47
N VAL A 131 -8.43 2.27 -4.59
CA VAL A 131 -7.45 3.30 -4.94
C VAL A 131 -7.41 3.57 -6.43
N LEU A 132 -7.32 2.52 -7.27
CA LEU A 132 -7.23 2.72 -8.71
C LEU A 132 -8.46 3.41 -9.29
N PRO A 133 -9.69 3.08 -8.86
CA PRO A 133 -10.85 3.84 -9.34
C PRO A 133 -10.78 5.32 -9.00
N LEU A 134 -10.24 5.66 -7.83
CA LEU A 134 -10.07 7.04 -7.43
C LEU A 134 -9.04 7.76 -8.29
N LEU A 135 -7.92 7.11 -8.56
CA LEU A 135 -6.87 7.70 -9.37
C LEU A 135 -7.32 7.88 -10.82
N ALA A 136 -8.14 6.98 -11.34
CA ALA A 136 -8.61 7.06 -12.70
C ALA A 136 -9.55 8.23 -12.95
N LYS A 137 -10.09 8.82 -11.92
CA LYS A 137 -10.98 9.97 -12.09
C LYS A 137 -10.25 11.27 -12.27
N LYS A 138 -8.97 11.28 -12.21
CA LYS A 138 -8.20 12.51 -12.31
C LYS A 138 -7.92 12.92 -13.73
#